data_cb1a73d1440cda47eda885e7dae85b4e
#
_entry.id   cb1a73d1440cda47eda885e7dae85b4e
#
_cell.length_a   1.000
_cell.length_b   1.000
_cell.length_c   1.000
_cell.angle_alpha   90.00
_cell.angle_beta   90.00
_cell.angle_gamma   90.00
#
_symmetry.space_group_name_H-M   'P 1'
#
loop_
_entity.id
_entity.type
_entity.pdbx_description
1 polymer ?
#
loop_
_entity_poly.entity_id
_entity_poly.type
_entity_poly.pdbx_seq_one_letter_code
_entity_poly.pdbx_strand_id
1 'polypeptide(L)'
;MANTATAIFHGVEVPETLLAAEMQNHQAASLSEARVRAGRALAAKAVLLDRARQLGIAAQPELNADGLEETDEESLIRELLSQEVEAEAPPADAVRRIYDDQPN
;
A
#
# COMPACT_ATOMS: atom_id res chain seq x y z
N MET A 1 30.83 2.62 11.05
CA MET A 1 29.41 2.44 11.36
C MET A 1 28.57 3.21 10.38
N ALA A 2 27.84 2.51 9.57
CA ALA A 2 27.04 3.17 8.57
C ALA A 2 25.76 3.68 9.19
N ASN A 3 25.66 4.97 9.37
CA ASN A 3 24.39 5.58 9.68
C ASN A 3 23.64 5.70 8.36
N THR A 4 22.69 4.83 8.19
CA THR A 4 21.78 4.98 7.05
C THR A 4 21.01 6.27 7.27
N ALA A 5 21.23 7.24 6.42
CA ALA A 5 20.46 8.47 6.48
C ALA A 5 18.98 8.12 6.22
N THR A 6 18.10 8.76 6.95
CA THR A 6 16.66 8.57 6.79
C THR A 6 15.97 9.90 6.55
N ALA A 7 14.88 9.85 5.80
CA ALA A 7 13.97 10.97 5.64
C ALA A 7 12.68 10.64 6.38
N ILE A 8 11.95 11.66 6.79
CA ILE A 8 10.68 11.46 7.50
C ILE A 8 9.54 11.95 6.62
N PHE A 9 8.57 11.07 6.35
CA PHE A 9 7.36 11.39 5.58
C PHE A 9 6.15 11.01 6.44
N HIS A 10 5.33 11.99 6.77
CA HIS A 10 4.13 11.78 7.60
C HIS A 10 4.44 11.03 8.91
N GLY A 11 5.60 11.36 9.51
CA GLY A 11 6.03 10.73 10.75
C GLY A 11 6.66 9.35 10.59
N VAL A 12 6.84 8.87 9.37
CA VAL A 12 7.45 7.56 9.10
C VAL A 12 8.88 7.75 8.62
N GLU A 13 9.82 7.02 9.21
CA GLU A 13 11.21 7.04 8.78
C GLU A 13 11.40 6.17 7.54
N VAL A 14 11.99 6.76 6.51
CA VAL A 14 12.25 6.08 5.24
C VAL A 14 13.76 6.11 4.98
N PRO A 15 14.43 4.95 4.90
CA PRO A 15 15.86 4.93 4.58
C PRO A 15 16.14 5.55 3.22
N GLU A 16 17.18 6.36 3.14
CA GLU A 16 17.54 7.04 1.88
C GLU A 16 17.84 6.06 0.74
N THR A 17 18.36 4.88 1.06
CA THR A 17 18.63 3.86 0.04
C THR A 17 17.33 3.35 -0.62
N LEU A 18 16.30 3.14 0.19
CA LEU A 18 14.99 2.74 -0.33
C LEU A 18 14.35 3.88 -1.09
N LEU A 19 14.49 5.10 -0.59
CA LEU A 19 13.95 6.28 -1.23
C LEU A 19 14.55 6.46 -2.63
N ALA A 20 15.87 6.34 -2.75
CA ALA A 20 16.55 6.45 -4.04
C ALA A 20 16.07 5.39 -5.04
N ALA A 21 15.91 4.16 -4.57
CA ALA A 21 15.41 3.07 -5.42
C ALA A 21 13.96 3.32 -5.86
N GLU A 22 13.12 3.78 -4.95
CA GLU A 22 11.71 4.03 -5.24
C GLU A 22 11.52 5.21 -6.18
N MET A 23 12.39 6.21 -6.12
CA MET A 23 12.31 7.39 -7.00
C MET A 23 12.32 7.01 -8.48
N GLN A 24 12.98 5.92 -8.83
CA GLN A 24 13.04 5.45 -10.21
C GLN A 24 11.69 4.96 -10.72
N ASN A 25 10.78 4.64 -9.82
CA ASN A 25 9.44 4.16 -10.18
C ASN A 25 8.43 5.30 -10.38
N HIS A 26 8.84 6.54 -10.14
CA HIS A 26 7.95 7.68 -10.20
C HIS A 26 8.34 8.64 -11.31
N GLN A 27 7.41 8.93 -12.19
CA GLN A 27 7.60 9.96 -13.20
C GLN A 27 7.30 11.31 -12.56
N ALA A 28 8.25 12.22 -12.67
CA ALA A 28 8.12 13.53 -12.07
C ALA A 28 8.91 14.55 -12.85
N ALA A 29 8.52 15.82 -12.73
CA ALA A 29 9.16 16.91 -13.44
C ALA A 29 10.53 17.27 -12.86
N SER A 30 10.81 16.88 -11.63
CA SER A 30 12.08 17.20 -10.95
C SER A 30 12.47 16.09 -9.98
N LEU A 31 13.74 16.09 -9.58
CA LEU A 31 14.22 15.14 -8.57
C LEU A 31 13.53 15.39 -7.22
N SER A 32 13.27 16.65 -6.87
CA SER A 32 12.57 17.00 -5.63
C SER A 32 11.17 16.40 -5.61
N GLU A 33 10.46 16.50 -6.73
CA GLU A 33 9.11 15.94 -6.84
C GLU A 33 9.14 14.41 -6.78
N ALA A 34 10.08 13.78 -7.47
CA ALA A 34 10.25 12.33 -7.44
C ALA A 34 10.52 11.86 -6.01
N ARG A 35 11.36 12.58 -5.27
CA ARG A 35 11.68 12.26 -3.89
C ARG A 35 10.45 12.32 -2.99
N VAL A 36 9.63 13.35 -3.13
CA VAL A 36 8.40 13.50 -2.32
C VAL A 36 7.42 12.37 -2.63
N ARG A 37 7.21 12.08 -3.90
CA ARG A 37 6.31 11.01 -4.31
C ARG A 37 6.78 9.64 -3.81
N ALA A 38 8.06 9.35 -3.97
CA ALA A 38 8.65 8.10 -3.51
C ALA A 38 8.55 7.96 -1.99
N GLY A 39 8.85 9.03 -1.26
CA GLY A 39 8.77 9.03 0.18
C GLY A 39 7.36 8.79 0.70
N ARG A 40 6.38 9.42 0.08
CA ARG A 40 4.98 9.21 0.45
C ARG A 40 4.53 7.79 0.18
N ALA A 41 4.93 7.23 -0.96
CA ALA A 41 4.58 5.85 -1.32
C ALA A 41 5.17 4.85 -0.32
N LEU A 42 6.45 5.02 0.03
CA LEU A 42 7.11 4.15 1.00
C LEU A 42 6.54 4.31 2.40
N ALA A 43 6.22 5.53 2.81
CA ALA A 43 5.60 5.78 4.11
C ALA A 43 4.21 5.13 4.19
N ALA A 44 3.40 5.26 3.14
CA ALA A 44 2.09 4.63 3.09
C ALA A 44 2.21 3.11 3.17
N LYS A 45 3.16 2.54 2.44
CA LYS A 45 3.42 1.10 2.48
C LYS A 45 3.81 0.64 3.89
N ALA A 46 4.69 1.40 4.56
CA ALA A 46 5.13 1.07 5.92
C ALA A 46 3.96 1.07 6.91
N VAL A 47 3.06 2.04 6.79
CA VAL A 47 1.87 2.11 7.64
C VAL A 47 0.96 0.91 7.39
N LEU A 48 0.74 0.54 6.13
CA LEU A 48 -0.09 -0.60 5.77
C LEU A 48 0.51 -1.92 6.29
N LEU A 49 1.81 -2.09 6.16
CA LEU A 49 2.48 -3.29 6.66
C LEU A 49 2.41 -3.40 8.17
N ASP A 50 2.56 -2.28 8.87
CA ASP A 50 2.44 -2.25 10.32
C ASP A 50 1.01 -2.61 10.75
N ARG A 51 0.02 -2.07 10.06
CA ARG A 51 -1.39 -2.40 10.30
C ARG A 51 -1.65 -3.89 10.10
N ALA A 52 -1.12 -4.46 9.03
CA ALA A 52 -1.26 -5.90 8.75
C ALA A 52 -0.68 -6.74 9.88
N ARG A 53 0.48 -6.35 10.40
CA ARG A 53 1.10 -7.03 11.53
C ARG A 53 0.23 -6.93 12.79
N GLN A 54 -0.32 -5.76 13.07
CA GLN A 54 -1.19 -5.56 14.22
C GLN A 54 -2.44 -6.44 14.15
N LEU A 55 -2.94 -6.67 12.97
CA LEU A 55 -4.12 -7.51 12.75
C LEU A 55 -3.79 -9.00 12.64
N GLY A 56 -2.51 -9.37 12.69
CA GLY A 56 -2.08 -10.76 12.62
C GLY A 56 -2.27 -11.39 11.25
N ILE A 57 -2.27 -10.58 10.19
CA ILE A 57 -2.43 -11.09 8.83
C ILE A 57 -1.17 -11.84 8.40
N ALA A 58 -1.34 -13.05 7.86
CA ALA A 58 -0.24 -13.85 7.34
C ALA A 58 -0.07 -13.60 5.84
N ALA A 59 1.18 -13.59 5.37
CA ALA A 59 1.46 -13.47 3.95
C ALA A 59 0.99 -14.73 3.22
N GLN A 60 0.27 -14.53 2.12
CA GLN A 60 -0.19 -15.62 1.23
C GLN A 60 -0.05 -15.17 -0.21
N PRO A 61 1.19 -15.14 -0.72
CA PRO A 61 1.44 -14.66 -2.08
C PRO A 61 0.65 -15.43 -3.14
N GLU A 62 0.10 -14.71 -4.08
CA GLU A 62 -0.64 -15.28 -5.20
C GLU A 62 0.05 -14.90 -6.50
N LEU A 63 -0.28 -15.61 -7.58
CA LEU A 63 0.20 -15.25 -8.91
C LEU A 63 -0.64 -14.11 -9.46
N ASN A 64 0.03 -13.09 -10.01
CA ASN A 64 -0.66 -11.99 -10.66
C ASN A 64 -1.04 -12.34 -12.11
N ALA A 65 -1.65 -11.38 -12.82
CA ALA A 65 -2.09 -11.58 -14.20
C ALA A 65 -0.94 -11.95 -15.16
N ASP A 66 0.28 -11.56 -14.82
CA ASP A 66 1.47 -11.85 -15.63
C ASP A 66 2.12 -13.18 -15.24
N GLY A 67 1.54 -13.91 -14.30
CA GLY A 67 2.07 -15.18 -13.83
C GLY A 67 3.22 -15.05 -12.85
N LEU A 68 3.47 -13.84 -12.34
CA LEU A 68 4.50 -13.59 -11.35
C LEU A 68 3.92 -13.69 -9.94
N GLU A 69 4.70 -14.28 -9.04
CA GLU A 69 4.28 -14.42 -7.65
C GLU A 69 4.43 -13.10 -6.92
N GLU A 70 3.41 -12.75 -6.13
CA GLU A 70 3.48 -11.59 -5.25
C GLU A 70 4.61 -11.74 -4.24
N THR A 71 5.19 -10.61 -3.81
CA THR A 71 6.07 -10.62 -2.64
C THR A 71 5.21 -10.76 -1.38
N ASP A 72 5.83 -11.12 -0.27
CA ASP A 72 5.11 -11.21 1.02
C ASP A 72 4.47 -9.87 1.36
N GLU A 73 5.17 -8.76 1.12
CA GLU A 73 4.65 -7.42 1.39
C GLU A 73 3.43 -7.10 0.55
N GLU A 74 3.48 -7.43 -0.74
CA GLU A 74 2.35 -7.22 -1.64
C GLU A 74 1.12 -8.01 -1.20
N SER A 75 1.33 -9.26 -0.78
CA SER A 75 0.23 -10.10 -0.33
C SER A 75 -0.37 -9.59 0.97
N LEU A 76 0.45 -9.11 1.90
CA LEU A 76 -0.02 -8.55 3.16
C LEU A 76 -0.88 -7.32 2.93
N ILE A 77 -0.45 -6.44 2.02
CA ILE A 77 -1.20 -5.24 1.70
C ILE A 77 -2.52 -5.60 1.02
N ARG A 78 -2.49 -6.54 0.09
CA ARG A 78 -3.71 -7.00 -0.60
C ARG A 78 -4.72 -7.58 0.40
N GLU A 79 -4.26 -8.44 1.30
CA GLU A 79 -5.12 -9.03 2.32
C GLU A 79 -5.68 -7.98 3.27
N LEU A 80 -4.83 -7.04 3.69
CA LEU A 80 -5.25 -5.95 4.56
C LEU A 80 -6.35 -5.11 3.91
N LEU A 81 -6.14 -4.69 2.67
CA LEU A 81 -7.12 -3.87 1.96
C LEU A 81 -8.42 -4.63 1.74
N SER A 82 -8.35 -5.92 1.46
CA SER A 82 -9.53 -6.76 1.32
C SER A 82 -10.35 -6.79 2.61
N GLN A 83 -9.68 -6.99 3.75
CA GLN A 83 -10.36 -7.02 5.04
C GLN A 83 -10.96 -5.67 5.42
N GLU A 84 -10.24 -4.57 5.15
CA GLU A 84 -10.75 -3.24 5.46
C GLU A 84 -11.96 -2.89 4.59
N VAL A 85 -11.93 -3.27 3.32
CA VAL A 85 -13.07 -3.05 2.42
C VAL A 85 -14.29 -3.85 2.90
N GLU A 86 -14.10 -5.11 3.30
CA GLU A 86 -15.19 -5.94 3.83
C GLU A 86 -15.76 -5.36 5.10
N ALA A 87 -14.91 -4.85 6.00
CA ALA A 87 -15.35 -4.27 7.27
C ALA A 87 -16.16 -2.99 7.07
N GLU A 88 -15.87 -2.23 6.02
CA GLU A 88 -16.55 -0.98 5.70
C GLU A 88 -17.69 -1.15 4.71
N ALA A 89 -17.82 -2.32 4.11
CA ALA A 89 -18.84 -2.58 3.12
C ALA A 89 -20.24 -2.49 3.76
N PRO A 90 -21.21 -1.85 3.08
CA PRO A 90 -22.57 -1.83 3.57
C PRO A 90 -23.14 -3.27 3.63
N PRO A 91 -24.12 -3.52 4.49
CA PRO A 91 -24.78 -4.83 4.49
C PRO A 91 -25.31 -5.16 3.11
N ALA A 92 -25.37 -6.45 2.79
CA ALA A 92 -25.83 -6.91 1.48
C ALA A 92 -27.19 -6.32 1.10
N ASP A 93 -28.09 -6.17 2.08
CA ASP A 93 -29.41 -5.60 1.86
C ASP A 93 -29.35 -4.14 1.39
N ALA A 94 -28.43 -3.37 1.96
CA ALA A 94 -28.25 -1.96 1.57
C ALA A 94 -27.69 -1.86 0.16
N VAL A 95 -26.74 -2.72 -0.18
CA VAL A 95 -26.17 -2.76 -1.53
C VAL A 95 -27.25 -3.15 -2.55
N ARG A 96 -28.05 -4.16 -2.22
CA ARG A 96 -29.13 -4.59 -3.10
C ARG A 96 -30.15 -3.48 -3.33
N ARG A 97 -30.51 -2.73 -2.29
CA ARG A 97 -31.44 -1.61 -2.42
C ARG A 97 -30.91 -0.53 -3.34
N ILE A 98 -29.62 -0.25 -3.26
CA ILE A 98 -29.00 0.74 -4.15
C ILE A 98 -29.12 0.31 -5.60
N TYR A 99 -28.89 -0.95 -5.90
CA TYR A 99 -29.03 -1.48 -7.25
C TYR A 99 -30.47 -1.47 -7.74
N ASP A 100 -31.40 -1.86 -6.88
CA ASP A 100 -32.83 -1.93 -7.22
C ASP A 100 -33.42 -0.54 -7.48
N ASP A 101 -32.91 0.48 -6.78
CA ASP A 101 -33.39 1.85 -6.92
C ASP A 101 -32.77 2.58 -8.11
N GLN A 102 -31.76 2.03 -8.74
CA GLN A 102 -31.14 2.65 -9.91
C GLN A 102 -31.81 2.20 -11.19
N PRO A 103 -32.42 3.11 -11.94
CA PRO A 103 -32.95 2.77 -13.24
C PRO A 103 -31.80 2.50 -14.20
N ASN A 104 -31.90 1.45 -14.94
CA ASN A 104 -30.90 1.12 -15.94
C ASN A 104 -31.08 1.91 -17.22
#